data_5843d8f122a0296b45dfc48c6e5c83b2
#
_entry.id   5843d8f122a0296b45dfc48c6e5c83b2
#
_cell.length_a   1.000
_cell.length_b   1.000
_cell.length_c   1.000
_cell.angle_alpha   90.00
_cell.angle_beta   90.00
_cell.angle_gamma   90.00
#
_symmetry.space_group_name_H-M   'P 1'
#
loop_
_entity.id
_entity.type
_entity.pdbx_description
1 polymer ?
#
loop_
_entity_poly.entity_id
_entity_poly.type
_entity_poly.pdbx_seq_one_letter_code
_entity_poly.pdbx_strand_id
1 'polypeptide(L)'
;MVDPTEPVISADPAVLAGLDHWRTLPIKQQPAWPDAAAVAAASAELATMPPLVFAGEVDQLRERLARAARGEAFLLQGGDCAETFAGATADQIRNRVKTILQMAVVLTYGASMPVIKMGRMAGQFAKPRSSDNETRGDVTLPAYRGDIVNGYDFTPESRQADPARLVKGYHTSASTLNLIRAFTQGGFADLRMVHSWNKGFAANPANQRYEGLAGHIDRAIKFMEAAGADFDELKRVEFYSSHEGLLMDYERPMTRIDSRTGTPYNTSAHFLWIGERTRDLDHAHVDFFRRIRNPIGIKLGPSTTPETMEKLIDVLDPDREPGRITFITRMGAGTIRDALPPLLEAIKSFDATPLWVTDPMHGNGLTTPTGYKTRRFDDVVDEVKGFFEAHRAAGTHPGGIHVELTGDDVTECLGGSEMIDEATLATRYESLCDPRLNHMQSLELAFLVAEELGKA
;
A
#
# COMPACT_ATOMS: atom_id res chain seq x y z
N MET A 1 -14.43 -27.60 1.50
CA MET A 1 -15.29 -27.67 0.29
C MET A 1 -16.64 -27.12 0.69
N VAL A 2 -17.10 -26.05 0.02
CA VAL A 2 -18.44 -25.50 0.24
C VAL A 2 -19.46 -26.49 -0.32
N ASP A 3 -20.51 -26.78 0.43
CA ASP A 3 -21.61 -27.66 -0.01
C ASP A 3 -22.32 -26.97 -1.20
N PRO A 4 -22.34 -27.57 -2.39
CA PRO A 4 -22.99 -26.97 -3.56
C PRO A 4 -24.54 -26.85 -3.44
N THR A 5 -25.09 -27.34 -2.34
CA THR A 5 -26.52 -27.28 -2.05
C THR A 5 -26.93 -26.13 -1.13
N GLU A 6 -25.94 -25.37 -0.59
CA GLU A 6 -26.28 -24.18 0.21
C GLU A 6 -26.92 -23.10 -0.67
N PRO A 7 -28.04 -22.52 -0.23
CA PRO A 7 -28.71 -21.48 -1.02
C PRO A 7 -27.78 -20.23 -1.13
N VAL A 8 -27.68 -19.72 -2.35
CA VAL A 8 -27.03 -18.41 -2.57
C VAL A 8 -27.81 -17.36 -1.80
N ILE A 9 -27.15 -16.69 -0.84
CA ILE A 9 -27.75 -15.62 -0.05
C ILE A 9 -27.97 -14.43 -0.98
N SER A 10 -29.21 -14.02 -1.20
CA SER A 10 -29.52 -12.79 -1.91
C SER A 10 -29.10 -11.58 -1.07
N ALA A 11 -28.56 -10.57 -1.74
CA ALA A 11 -28.21 -9.32 -1.06
C ALA A 11 -29.44 -8.67 -0.39
N ASP A 12 -29.31 -8.30 0.88
CA ASP A 12 -30.33 -7.50 1.56
C ASP A 12 -30.45 -6.12 0.86
N PRO A 13 -31.66 -5.72 0.42
CA PRO A 13 -31.88 -4.42 -0.19
C PRO A 13 -31.40 -3.24 0.68
N ALA A 14 -31.47 -3.35 2.01
CA ALA A 14 -30.98 -2.33 2.92
C ALA A 14 -29.45 -2.21 2.88
N VAL A 15 -28.73 -3.34 2.77
CA VAL A 15 -27.27 -3.36 2.60
C VAL A 15 -26.89 -2.70 1.28
N LEU A 16 -27.56 -3.03 0.19
CA LEU A 16 -27.30 -2.41 -1.13
C LEU A 16 -27.56 -0.91 -1.13
N ALA A 17 -28.68 -0.46 -0.57
CA ALA A 17 -29.01 0.96 -0.42
C ALA A 17 -27.97 1.67 0.46
N GLY A 18 -27.52 1.03 1.52
CA GLY A 18 -26.47 1.53 2.40
C GLY A 18 -25.16 1.81 1.66
N LEU A 19 -24.76 0.95 0.72
CA LEU A 19 -23.54 1.12 -0.07
C LEU A 19 -23.55 2.38 -0.96
N ASP A 20 -24.70 2.97 -1.25
CA ASP A 20 -24.85 4.19 -2.03
C ASP A 20 -25.11 5.45 -1.17
N HIS A 21 -25.18 5.31 0.16
CA HIS A 21 -25.43 6.42 1.08
C HIS A 21 -24.37 7.53 1.01
N TRP A 22 -23.11 7.17 0.72
CA TRP A 22 -22.01 8.12 0.53
C TRP A 22 -22.33 9.24 -0.49
N ARG A 23 -23.23 8.99 -1.46
CA ARG A 23 -23.64 9.97 -2.47
C ARG A 23 -24.40 11.16 -1.88
N THR A 24 -24.90 11.03 -0.66
CA THR A 24 -25.63 12.07 0.06
C THR A 24 -24.73 12.92 0.96
N LEU A 25 -23.45 12.54 1.09
CA LEU A 25 -22.50 13.14 2.02
C LEU A 25 -21.47 14.02 1.29
N PRO A 26 -20.88 14.99 2.00
CA PRO A 26 -19.75 15.73 1.46
C PRO A 26 -18.61 14.78 1.04
N ILE A 27 -17.99 15.07 -0.09
CA ILE A 27 -16.88 14.29 -0.61
C ILE A 27 -15.74 15.19 -1.05
N LYS A 28 -14.49 14.79 -0.71
CA LYS A 28 -13.27 15.49 -1.09
C LYS A 28 -12.49 14.70 -2.12
N GLN A 29 -11.59 15.37 -2.82
CA GLN A 29 -10.61 14.78 -3.72
C GLN A 29 -11.19 14.03 -4.94
N GLN A 30 -12.44 14.26 -5.29
CA GLN A 30 -13.02 13.70 -6.51
C GLN A 30 -12.69 14.56 -7.73
N PRO A 31 -12.52 13.97 -8.91
CA PRO A 31 -12.39 14.72 -10.15
C PRO A 31 -13.72 15.39 -10.54
N ALA A 32 -13.61 16.53 -11.22
CA ALA A 32 -14.76 17.13 -11.90
C ALA A 32 -14.96 16.40 -13.24
N TRP A 33 -15.84 15.41 -13.25
CA TRP A 33 -16.14 14.67 -14.49
C TRP A 33 -16.93 15.55 -15.46
N PRO A 34 -16.53 15.65 -16.73
CA PRO A 34 -17.21 16.53 -17.70
C PRO A 34 -18.55 15.96 -18.17
N ASP A 35 -18.76 14.65 -18.06
CA ASP A 35 -19.95 13.93 -18.53
C ASP A 35 -20.40 12.90 -17.50
N ALA A 36 -21.49 13.23 -16.80
CA ALA A 36 -22.10 12.35 -15.79
C ALA A 36 -22.68 11.06 -16.40
N ALA A 37 -23.15 11.09 -17.66
CA ALA A 37 -23.67 9.90 -18.32
C ALA A 37 -22.53 8.92 -18.67
N ALA A 38 -21.38 9.44 -19.08
CA ALA A 38 -20.19 8.62 -19.32
C ALA A 38 -19.65 7.98 -18.02
N VAL A 39 -19.68 8.70 -16.89
CA VAL A 39 -19.34 8.15 -15.56
C VAL A 39 -20.31 7.02 -15.18
N ALA A 40 -21.62 7.23 -15.36
CA ALA A 40 -22.62 6.22 -15.06
C ALA A 40 -22.43 4.97 -15.95
N ALA A 41 -22.10 5.15 -17.23
CA ALA A 41 -21.84 4.05 -18.16
C ALA A 41 -20.58 3.26 -17.73
N ALA A 42 -19.47 3.93 -17.42
CA ALA A 42 -18.25 3.29 -16.93
C ALA A 42 -18.48 2.53 -15.60
N SER A 43 -19.23 3.14 -14.67
CA SER A 43 -19.60 2.47 -13.41
C SER A 43 -20.48 1.24 -13.64
N ALA A 44 -21.44 1.30 -14.57
CA ALA A 44 -22.28 0.15 -14.93
C ALA A 44 -21.46 -0.98 -15.57
N GLU A 45 -20.51 -0.65 -16.43
CA GLU A 45 -19.58 -1.61 -17.03
C GLU A 45 -18.72 -2.28 -15.96
N LEU A 46 -18.08 -1.52 -15.07
CA LEU A 46 -17.28 -2.03 -13.95
C LEU A 46 -18.08 -2.96 -13.04
N ALA A 47 -19.35 -2.66 -12.81
CA ALA A 47 -20.23 -3.48 -11.98
C ALA A 47 -20.47 -4.88 -12.56
N THR A 48 -20.29 -5.09 -13.86
CA THR A 48 -20.44 -6.39 -14.54
C THR A 48 -19.13 -7.16 -14.66
N MET A 49 -17.99 -6.51 -14.44
CA MET A 49 -16.66 -7.13 -14.59
C MET A 49 -16.36 -8.13 -13.46
N PRO A 50 -15.55 -9.17 -13.71
CA PRO A 50 -15.12 -10.09 -12.67
C PRO A 50 -14.44 -9.38 -11.48
N PRO A 51 -14.56 -9.90 -10.26
CA PRO A 51 -13.82 -9.38 -9.12
C PRO A 51 -12.31 -9.55 -9.33
N LEU A 52 -11.50 -8.58 -8.93
CA LEU A 52 -10.04 -8.67 -8.98
C LEU A 52 -9.49 -9.52 -7.84
N VAL A 53 -10.15 -9.47 -6.67
CA VAL A 53 -9.84 -10.29 -5.49
C VAL A 53 -11.11 -10.89 -4.92
N PHE A 54 -11.00 -11.98 -4.15
CA PHE A 54 -12.14 -12.68 -3.56
C PHE A 54 -12.26 -12.44 -2.05
N ALA A 55 -13.48 -12.55 -1.52
CA ALA A 55 -13.77 -12.41 -0.10
C ALA A 55 -12.87 -13.29 0.78
N GLY A 56 -12.62 -14.55 0.38
CA GLY A 56 -11.76 -15.47 1.13
C GLY A 56 -10.29 -15.01 1.21
N GLU A 57 -9.75 -14.39 0.15
CA GLU A 57 -8.40 -13.81 0.17
C GLU A 57 -8.35 -12.59 1.12
N VAL A 58 -9.42 -11.79 1.13
CA VAL A 58 -9.57 -10.64 2.02
C VAL A 58 -9.65 -11.07 3.49
N ASP A 59 -10.44 -12.10 3.80
CA ASP A 59 -10.55 -12.65 5.16
C ASP A 59 -9.22 -13.23 5.64
N GLN A 60 -8.51 -13.96 4.78
CA GLN A 60 -7.17 -14.46 5.08
C GLN A 60 -6.21 -13.31 5.41
N LEU A 61 -6.21 -12.23 4.61
CA LEU A 61 -5.39 -11.06 4.91
C LEU A 61 -5.75 -10.47 6.28
N ARG A 62 -7.03 -10.33 6.62
CA ARG A 62 -7.46 -9.80 7.91
C ARG A 62 -6.91 -10.62 9.08
N GLU A 63 -6.95 -11.95 8.99
CA GLU A 63 -6.34 -12.84 9.98
C GLU A 63 -4.83 -12.62 10.11
N ARG A 64 -4.12 -12.43 8.97
CA ARG A 64 -2.68 -12.11 8.98
C ARG A 64 -2.41 -10.76 9.66
N LEU A 65 -3.21 -9.73 9.35
CA LEU A 65 -3.08 -8.40 9.96
C LEU A 65 -3.39 -8.44 11.47
N ALA A 66 -4.35 -9.26 11.90
CA ALA A 66 -4.61 -9.49 13.32
C ALA A 66 -3.38 -10.07 14.04
N ARG A 67 -2.66 -10.99 13.41
CA ARG A 67 -1.40 -11.52 13.95
C ARG A 67 -0.33 -10.44 14.03
N ALA A 68 -0.20 -9.60 12.99
CA ALA A 68 0.75 -8.48 13.00
C ALA A 68 0.41 -7.46 14.10
N ALA A 69 -0.87 -7.18 14.35
CA ALA A 69 -1.30 -6.29 15.44
C ALA A 69 -0.91 -6.82 16.84
N ARG A 70 -0.79 -8.15 16.99
CA ARG A 70 -0.33 -8.80 18.23
C ARG A 70 1.18 -9.03 18.32
N GLY A 71 1.96 -8.58 17.32
CA GLY A 71 3.40 -8.81 17.29
C GLY A 71 3.84 -10.19 16.81
N GLU A 72 2.95 -10.98 16.22
CA GLU A 72 3.23 -12.32 15.70
C GLU A 72 3.63 -12.34 14.22
N ALA A 73 3.61 -11.20 13.55
CA ALA A 73 4.00 -11.01 12.18
C ALA A 73 4.34 -9.52 11.94
N PHE A 74 4.95 -9.19 10.81
CA PHE A 74 5.26 -7.83 10.41
C PHE A 74 4.67 -7.51 9.03
N LEU A 75 4.08 -6.33 8.83
CA LEU A 75 3.55 -5.89 7.54
C LEU A 75 4.61 -5.12 6.75
N LEU A 76 4.98 -5.62 5.59
CA LEU A 76 5.71 -4.89 4.56
C LEU A 76 4.73 -4.48 3.46
N GLN A 77 4.38 -3.19 3.41
CA GLN A 77 3.56 -2.61 2.35
C GLN A 77 4.42 -1.67 1.51
N GLY A 78 4.60 -1.98 0.24
CA GLY A 78 5.48 -1.19 -0.64
C GLY A 78 5.03 -1.18 -2.09
N GLY A 79 5.49 -0.19 -2.85
CA GLY A 79 5.23 -0.06 -4.28
C GLY A 79 5.10 1.39 -4.74
N ASP A 80 4.49 1.62 -5.88
CA ASP A 80 4.47 2.92 -6.52
C ASP A 80 3.78 4.02 -5.70
N CYS A 81 4.22 5.24 -5.90
CA CYS A 81 3.51 6.43 -5.42
C CYS A 81 2.15 6.58 -6.10
N ALA A 82 2.16 6.57 -7.43
CA ALA A 82 1.01 6.41 -8.30
C ALA A 82 1.44 5.60 -9.51
N GLU A 83 0.79 4.46 -9.72
CA GLU A 83 1.03 3.64 -10.90
C GLU A 83 0.59 4.40 -12.17
N THR A 84 1.29 4.14 -13.27
CA THR A 84 0.88 4.60 -14.60
C THR A 84 0.46 3.44 -15.47
N PHE A 85 -0.42 3.67 -16.44
CA PHE A 85 -0.79 2.63 -17.39
C PHE A 85 0.40 2.18 -18.26
N ALA A 86 1.30 3.12 -18.58
CA ALA A 86 2.53 2.82 -19.28
C ALA A 86 3.53 2.00 -18.45
N GLY A 87 3.51 2.17 -17.12
CA GLY A 87 4.35 1.45 -16.18
C GLY A 87 3.87 0.04 -15.84
N ALA A 88 2.73 -0.40 -16.36
CA ALA A 88 2.23 -1.76 -16.16
C ALA A 88 2.88 -2.77 -17.13
N THR A 89 4.21 -2.70 -17.29
CA THR A 89 4.99 -3.65 -18.09
C THR A 89 5.41 -4.87 -17.29
N ALA A 90 5.65 -5.98 -17.98
CA ALA A 90 6.09 -7.22 -17.32
C ALA A 90 7.38 -7.03 -16.50
N ASP A 91 8.33 -6.24 -17.01
CA ASP A 91 9.60 -5.99 -16.36
C ASP A 91 9.44 -5.13 -15.11
N GLN A 92 8.68 -4.04 -15.17
CA GLN A 92 8.45 -3.18 -14.01
C GLN A 92 7.64 -3.88 -12.92
N ILE A 93 6.61 -4.66 -13.28
CA ILE A 93 5.85 -5.47 -12.32
C ILE A 93 6.78 -6.49 -11.66
N ARG A 94 7.58 -7.22 -12.45
CA ARG A 94 8.55 -8.20 -11.94
C ARG A 94 9.55 -7.56 -10.98
N ASN A 95 10.15 -6.42 -11.36
CA ASN A 95 11.16 -5.75 -10.57
C ASN A 95 10.60 -5.25 -9.22
N ARG A 96 9.39 -4.70 -9.20
CA ARG A 96 8.71 -4.31 -7.95
C ARG A 96 8.41 -5.50 -7.04
N VAL A 97 7.83 -6.57 -7.59
CA VAL A 97 7.58 -7.81 -6.83
C VAL A 97 8.87 -8.37 -6.27
N LYS A 98 9.93 -8.45 -7.09
CA LYS A 98 11.26 -8.90 -6.68
C LYS A 98 11.80 -8.07 -5.51
N THR A 99 11.74 -6.75 -5.57
CA THR A 99 12.21 -5.85 -4.50
C THR A 99 11.46 -6.10 -3.20
N ILE A 100 10.13 -6.20 -3.24
CA ILE A 100 9.31 -6.50 -2.06
C ILE A 100 9.65 -7.88 -1.49
N LEU A 101 9.86 -8.89 -2.34
CA LEU A 101 10.26 -10.23 -1.88
C LEU A 101 11.64 -10.23 -1.22
N GLN A 102 12.62 -9.51 -1.78
CA GLN A 102 13.94 -9.37 -1.20
C GLN A 102 13.91 -8.66 0.16
N MET A 103 13.16 -7.56 0.26
CA MET A 103 12.92 -6.87 1.54
C MET A 103 12.28 -7.82 2.57
N ALA A 104 11.26 -8.59 2.14
CA ALA A 104 10.58 -9.54 3.02
C ALA A 104 11.53 -10.64 3.53
N VAL A 105 12.44 -11.12 2.70
CA VAL A 105 13.47 -12.09 3.11
C VAL A 105 14.39 -11.50 4.17
N VAL A 106 14.87 -10.27 3.97
CA VAL A 106 15.70 -9.55 4.95
C VAL A 106 14.99 -9.39 6.28
N LEU A 107 13.73 -8.93 6.25
CA LEU A 107 12.92 -8.71 7.44
C LEU A 107 12.60 -10.03 8.17
N THR A 108 12.20 -11.09 7.42
CA THR A 108 11.90 -12.40 8.00
C THR A 108 13.10 -12.97 8.72
N TYR A 109 14.29 -12.88 8.10
CA TYR A 109 15.51 -13.39 8.71
C TYR A 109 15.94 -12.58 9.93
N GLY A 110 15.92 -11.23 9.82
CA GLY A 110 16.37 -10.35 10.90
C GLY A 110 15.46 -10.37 12.12
N ALA A 111 14.14 -10.43 11.91
CA ALA A 111 13.16 -10.43 12.98
C ALA A 111 12.74 -11.83 13.45
N SER A 112 13.12 -12.88 12.74
CA SER A 112 12.68 -14.28 12.99
C SER A 112 11.15 -14.42 13.08
N MET A 113 10.40 -13.61 12.31
CA MET A 113 8.94 -13.61 12.28
C MET A 113 8.40 -13.58 10.85
N PRO A 114 7.16 -14.06 10.63
CA PRO A 114 6.52 -13.99 9.32
C PRO A 114 6.34 -12.54 8.84
N VAL A 115 6.57 -12.30 7.54
CA VAL A 115 6.33 -11.00 6.89
C VAL A 115 5.15 -11.10 5.93
N ILE A 116 4.14 -10.25 6.13
CA ILE A 116 3.00 -10.08 5.24
C ILE A 116 3.44 -9.16 4.08
N LYS A 117 3.40 -9.66 2.85
CA LYS A 117 3.83 -8.92 1.65
C LYS A 117 2.61 -8.29 1.00
N MET A 118 2.58 -6.97 0.97
CA MET A 118 1.48 -6.19 0.40
C MET A 118 2.04 -5.18 -0.61
N GLY A 119 1.57 -5.26 -1.84
CA GLY A 119 1.95 -4.32 -2.90
C GLY A 119 1.01 -3.12 -2.97
N ARG A 120 1.56 -1.91 -3.04
CA ARG A 120 0.88 -0.73 -3.58
C ARG A 120 0.90 -0.86 -5.10
N MET A 121 0.13 -1.83 -5.60
CA MET A 121 0.14 -2.30 -6.99
C MET A 121 -1.25 -2.78 -7.39
N ALA A 122 -1.50 -2.74 -8.71
CA ALA A 122 -2.74 -3.19 -9.31
C ALA A 122 -3.98 -2.40 -8.82
N GLY A 123 -3.86 -1.07 -8.77
CA GLY A 123 -4.95 -0.19 -8.36
C GLY A 123 -4.52 1.20 -7.90
N GLN A 124 -3.25 1.43 -7.59
CA GLN A 124 -2.77 2.74 -7.10
C GLN A 124 -2.61 3.74 -8.26
N PHE A 125 -3.65 3.93 -9.08
CA PHE A 125 -3.64 4.84 -10.23
C PHE A 125 -4.19 6.23 -9.92
N ALA A 126 -4.76 6.46 -8.74
CA ALA A 126 -5.28 7.74 -8.31
C ALA A 126 -4.37 8.39 -7.26
N LYS A 127 -4.31 9.72 -7.26
CA LYS A 127 -3.52 10.49 -6.30
C LYS A 127 -4.32 11.68 -5.77
N PRO A 128 -4.45 11.87 -4.43
CA PRO A 128 -4.99 13.08 -3.86
C PRO A 128 -4.03 14.25 -4.10
N ARG A 129 -4.58 15.44 -4.34
CA ARG A 129 -3.80 16.64 -4.64
C ARG A 129 -4.06 17.73 -3.61
N SER A 130 -3.02 18.52 -3.29
CA SER A 130 -3.15 19.68 -2.41
C SER A 130 -3.83 20.87 -3.11
N SER A 131 -3.83 20.90 -4.44
CA SER A 131 -4.52 21.90 -5.27
C SER A 131 -5.25 21.19 -6.41
N ASP A 132 -6.42 21.70 -6.76
CA ASP A 132 -7.21 21.20 -7.90
C ASP A 132 -6.58 21.55 -9.24
N ASN A 133 -5.76 22.60 -9.26
CA ASN A 133 -5.11 23.10 -10.48
C ASN A 133 -3.58 23.12 -10.31
N GLU A 134 -2.91 23.10 -11.45
CA GLU A 134 -1.47 23.27 -11.63
C GLU A 134 -1.24 24.44 -12.60
N THR A 135 -0.31 25.36 -12.24
CA THR A 135 0.05 26.51 -13.07
C THR A 135 1.49 26.38 -13.55
N ARG A 136 1.70 26.54 -14.85
CA ARG A 136 3.03 26.64 -15.50
C ARG A 136 3.07 27.87 -16.37
N GLY A 137 3.92 28.84 -16.01
CA GLY A 137 3.90 30.17 -16.61
C GLY A 137 2.51 30.83 -16.45
N ASP A 138 1.90 31.29 -17.54
CA ASP A 138 0.59 31.93 -17.56
C ASP A 138 -0.58 30.94 -17.76
N VAL A 139 -0.31 29.64 -17.88
CA VAL A 139 -1.34 28.62 -18.14
C VAL A 139 -1.68 27.89 -16.86
N THR A 140 -2.98 27.83 -16.53
CA THR A 140 -3.52 27.05 -15.40
C THR A 140 -4.43 25.94 -15.94
N LEU A 141 -4.14 24.72 -15.58
CA LEU A 141 -4.90 23.51 -15.97
C LEU A 141 -5.24 22.67 -14.74
N PRO A 142 -6.21 21.73 -14.83
CA PRO A 142 -6.45 20.76 -13.77
C PRO A 142 -5.18 20.01 -13.41
N ALA A 143 -4.97 19.75 -12.12
CA ALA A 143 -3.85 18.96 -11.65
C ALA A 143 -3.92 17.52 -12.20
N TYR A 144 -2.77 16.90 -12.46
CA TYR A 144 -2.71 15.47 -12.72
C TYR A 144 -3.11 14.70 -11.46
N ARG A 145 -4.18 13.89 -11.55
CA ARG A 145 -4.76 13.14 -10.43
C ARG A 145 -4.50 11.64 -10.53
N GLY A 146 -3.62 11.24 -11.44
CA GLY A 146 -3.29 9.85 -11.75
C GLY A 146 -3.99 9.34 -13.00
N ASP A 147 -3.41 8.31 -13.59
CA ASP A 147 -3.81 7.80 -14.91
C ASP A 147 -5.26 7.31 -14.99
N ILE A 148 -5.87 6.93 -13.86
CA ILE A 148 -7.27 6.54 -13.81
C ILE A 148 -8.23 7.71 -13.95
N VAL A 149 -7.73 8.95 -13.84
CA VAL A 149 -8.53 10.19 -13.93
C VAL A 149 -8.21 10.95 -15.21
N ASN A 150 -6.94 11.31 -15.43
CA ASN A 150 -6.52 12.18 -16.54
C ASN A 150 -5.07 11.87 -16.97
N GLY A 151 -4.61 12.51 -18.03
CA GLY A 151 -3.24 12.36 -18.52
C GLY A 151 -2.25 13.29 -17.86
N TYR A 152 -0.96 12.95 -17.93
CA TYR A 152 0.13 13.73 -17.33
C TYR A 152 0.54 14.95 -18.14
N ASP A 153 0.42 14.91 -19.47
CA ASP A 153 0.84 16.01 -20.34
C ASP A 153 0.12 17.29 -19.99
N PHE A 154 0.85 18.40 -19.97
CA PHE A 154 0.31 19.70 -19.57
C PHE A 154 -0.41 20.37 -20.76
N THR A 155 -1.48 19.73 -21.24
CA THR A 155 -2.38 20.25 -22.27
C THR A 155 -3.85 20.19 -21.79
N PRO A 156 -4.74 21.06 -22.26
CA PRO A 156 -6.15 21.04 -21.87
C PRO A 156 -6.81 19.67 -22.09
N GLU A 157 -6.53 19.01 -23.21
CA GLU A 157 -7.10 17.72 -23.58
C GLU A 157 -6.62 16.61 -22.65
N SER A 158 -5.31 16.56 -22.35
CA SER A 158 -4.72 15.55 -21.47
C SER A 158 -5.17 15.71 -20.02
N ARG A 159 -5.32 16.95 -19.55
CA ARG A 159 -5.69 17.25 -18.17
C ARG A 159 -7.19 17.17 -17.89
N GLN A 160 -8.03 17.02 -18.90
CA GLN A 160 -9.44 16.77 -18.74
C GLN A 160 -9.66 15.35 -18.15
N ALA A 161 -10.53 15.26 -17.14
CA ALA A 161 -10.90 13.97 -16.57
C ALA A 161 -11.73 13.15 -17.58
N ASP A 162 -11.37 11.87 -17.75
CA ASP A 162 -11.98 10.97 -18.72
C ASP A 162 -12.50 9.70 -18.02
N PRO A 163 -13.83 9.48 -17.96
CA PRO A 163 -14.43 8.31 -17.31
C PRO A 163 -14.02 6.96 -17.92
N ALA A 164 -13.65 6.90 -19.21
CA ALA A 164 -13.18 5.66 -19.84
C ALA A 164 -11.89 5.12 -19.18
N ARG A 165 -11.12 5.99 -18.50
CA ARG A 165 -9.91 5.61 -17.78
C ARG A 165 -10.21 4.74 -16.54
N LEU A 166 -11.41 4.81 -15.97
CA LEU A 166 -11.84 3.93 -14.89
C LEU A 166 -11.84 2.46 -15.35
N VAL A 167 -12.42 2.18 -16.51
CA VAL A 167 -12.44 0.84 -17.12
C VAL A 167 -11.02 0.40 -17.52
N LYS A 168 -10.24 1.30 -18.09
CA LYS A 168 -8.82 1.03 -18.41
C LYS A 168 -8.01 0.69 -17.15
N GLY A 169 -8.27 1.39 -16.04
CA GLY A 169 -7.66 1.10 -14.72
C GLY A 169 -7.96 -0.32 -14.26
N TYR A 170 -9.23 -0.76 -14.39
CA TYR A 170 -9.61 -2.14 -14.08
C TYR A 170 -8.83 -3.16 -14.93
N HIS A 171 -8.78 -3.00 -16.25
CA HIS A 171 -8.07 -3.94 -17.13
C HIS A 171 -6.57 -3.99 -16.84
N THR A 172 -5.96 -2.83 -16.54
CA THR A 172 -4.55 -2.75 -16.15
C THR A 172 -4.32 -3.45 -14.81
N SER A 173 -5.20 -3.26 -13.84
CA SER A 173 -5.15 -3.96 -12.54
C SER A 173 -5.30 -5.47 -12.71
N ALA A 174 -6.24 -5.92 -13.54
CA ALA A 174 -6.49 -7.34 -13.79
C ALA A 174 -5.25 -8.02 -14.42
N SER A 175 -4.63 -7.41 -15.42
CA SER A 175 -3.43 -7.96 -16.05
C SER A 175 -2.23 -7.97 -15.08
N THR A 176 -2.06 -6.93 -14.28
CA THR A 176 -1.02 -6.83 -13.25
C THR A 176 -1.18 -7.90 -12.20
N LEU A 177 -2.39 -8.09 -11.64
CA LEU A 177 -2.68 -9.13 -10.66
C LEU A 177 -2.48 -10.54 -11.21
N ASN A 178 -2.89 -10.78 -12.47
CA ASN A 178 -2.65 -12.06 -13.12
C ASN A 178 -1.15 -12.38 -13.19
N LEU A 179 -0.31 -11.41 -13.55
CA LEU A 179 1.14 -11.60 -13.60
C LEU A 179 1.75 -11.78 -12.20
N ILE A 180 1.29 -11.02 -11.20
CA ILE A 180 1.71 -11.19 -9.80
C ILE A 180 1.38 -12.62 -9.33
N ARG A 181 0.16 -13.12 -9.57
CA ARG A 181 -0.22 -14.49 -9.23
C ARG A 181 0.65 -15.53 -9.95
N ALA A 182 0.98 -15.31 -11.21
CA ALA A 182 1.89 -16.18 -11.96
C ALA A 182 3.29 -16.21 -11.31
N PHE A 183 3.83 -15.08 -10.87
CA PHE A 183 5.13 -15.02 -10.19
C PHE A 183 5.10 -15.69 -8.80
N THR A 184 4.06 -15.43 -8.02
CA THR A 184 3.97 -15.92 -6.64
C THR A 184 3.54 -17.37 -6.52
N GLN A 185 2.90 -17.94 -7.56
CA GLN A 185 2.45 -19.35 -7.60
C GLN A 185 3.30 -20.19 -8.55
N GLY A 186 3.98 -19.58 -9.52
CA GLY A 186 4.73 -20.24 -10.59
C GLY A 186 6.21 -20.51 -10.30
N GLY A 187 6.67 -20.33 -9.03
CA GLY A 187 8.04 -20.63 -8.62
C GLY A 187 9.05 -19.48 -8.75
N PHE A 188 8.68 -18.32 -9.30
CA PHE A 188 9.56 -17.15 -9.30
C PHE A 188 9.83 -16.63 -7.87
N ALA A 189 8.85 -16.73 -6.99
CA ALA A 189 8.94 -16.35 -5.58
C ALA A 189 9.56 -17.44 -4.68
N ASP A 190 10.01 -18.55 -5.24
CA ASP A 190 10.65 -19.66 -4.50
C ASP A 190 11.91 -19.17 -3.79
N LEU A 191 11.99 -19.42 -2.47
CA LEU A 191 13.16 -19.03 -1.66
C LEU A 191 14.46 -19.67 -2.12
N ARG A 192 14.42 -20.77 -2.86
CA ARG A 192 15.61 -21.38 -3.48
C ARG A 192 16.18 -20.53 -4.62
N MET A 193 15.41 -19.60 -5.14
CA MET A 193 15.83 -18.66 -6.18
C MET A 193 16.40 -17.36 -5.63
N VAL A 194 16.52 -17.24 -4.29
CA VAL A 194 16.94 -16.01 -3.59
C VAL A 194 18.24 -15.39 -4.15
N HIS A 195 19.22 -16.23 -4.48
CA HIS A 195 20.45 -15.77 -5.14
C HIS A 195 20.25 -15.24 -6.56
N SER A 196 19.28 -15.78 -7.29
CA SER A 196 19.01 -15.34 -8.67
C SER A 196 18.42 -13.95 -8.74
N TRP A 197 17.83 -13.47 -7.65
CA TRP A 197 17.23 -12.15 -7.58
C TRP A 197 18.27 -11.01 -7.56
N ASN A 198 19.53 -11.31 -7.21
CA ASN A 198 20.62 -10.33 -7.15
C ASN A 198 21.42 -10.16 -8.46
N LYS A 199 21.09 -10.90 -9.51
CA LYS A 199 21.81 -10.77 -10.77
C LYS A 199 21.67 -9.36 -11.33
N GLY A 200 22.78 -8.62 -11.38
CA GLY A 200 22.85 -7.25 -11.90
C GLY A 200 23.31 -6.17 -10.91
N PHE A 201 23.39 -6.46 -9.61
CA PHE A 201 23.65 -5.45 -8.58
C PHE A 201 24.91 -5.73 -7.70
N ALA A 202 25.86 -6.48 -8.21
CA ALA A 202 26.93 -7.13 -7.41
C ALA A 202 27.89 -6.18 -6.62
N ALA A 203 27.93 -4.90 -6.89
CA ALA A 203 29.00 -4.01 -6.37
C ALA A 203 28.62 -3.17 -5.13
N ASN A 204 27.37 -3.20 -4.66
CA ASN A 204 26.88 -2.32 -3.58
C ASN A 204 26.93 -3.02 -2.21
N PRO A 205 27.29 -2.31 -1.09
CA PRO A 205 27.33 -2.88 0.27
C PRO A 205 26.04 -3.55 0.73
N ALA A 206 24.85 -2.99 0.41
CA ALA A 206 23.57 -3.61 0.76
C ALA A 206 23.36 -4.93 0.03
N ASN A 207 23.80 -5.06 -1.23
CA ASN A 207 23.79 -6.31 -1.96
C ASN A 207 24.76 -7.34 -1.41
N GLN A 208 25.95 -6.93 -0.96
CA GLN A 208 26.89 -7.85 -0.32
C GLN A 208 26.31 -8.43 0.97
N ARG A 209 25.64 -7.60 1.78
CA ARG A 209 24.88 -8.06 2.97
C ARG A 209 23.79 -9.05 2.58
N TYR A 210 23.02 -8.74 1.53
CA TYR A 210 21.97 -9.61 1.03
C TYR A 210 22.51 -10.95 0.52
N GLU A 211 23.63 -10.97 -0.21
CA GLU A 211 24.28 -12.21 -0.67
C GLU A 211 24.76 -13.09 0.50
N GLY A 212 25.31 -12.48 1.54
CA GLY A 212 25.65 -13.19 2.77
C GLY A 212 24.43 -13.87 3.40
N LEU A 213 23.32 -13.15 3.49
CA LEU A 213 22.05 -13.64 3.99
C LEU A 213 21.48 -14.77 3.10
N ALA A 214 21.46 -14.55 1.77
CA ALA A 214 21.01 -15.55 0.81
C ALA A 214 21.79 -16.86 0.93
N GLY A 215 23.12 -16.77 1.18
CA GLY A 215 23.97 -17.95 1.44
C GLY A 215 23.63 -18.69 2.74
N HIS A 216 23.17 -18.00 3.78
CA HIS A 216 22.68 -18.64 5.01
C HIS A 216 21.36 -19.36 4.77
N ILE A 217 20.43 -18.73 4.05
CA ILE A 217 19.13 -19.30 3.69
C ILE A 217 19.31 -20.57 2.84
N ASP A 218 20.16 -20.51 1.81
CA ASP A 218 20.45 -21.66 0.94
C ASP A 218 20.99 -22.86 1.75
N ARG A 219 21.91 -22.62 2.69
CA ARG A 219 22.40 -23.68 3.57
C ARG A 219 21.33 -24.25 4.48
N ALA A 220 20.45 -23.42 5.02
CA ALA A 220 19.33 -23.85 5.87
C ALA A 220 18.34 -24.72 5.08
N ILE A 221 17.97 -24.30 3.85
CA ILE A 221 17.09 -25.06 2.96
C ILE A 221 17.70 -26.43 2.64
N LYS A 222 18.97 -26.47 2.19
CA LYS A 222 19.68 -27.73 1.90
C LYS A 222 19.76 -28.66 3.10
N PHE A 223 19.94 -28.12 4.31
CA PHE A 223 19.93 -28.92 5.53
C PHE A 223 18.57 -29.57 5.78
N MET A 224 17.50 -28.79 5.64
CA MET A 224 16.14 -29.28 5.84
C MET A 224 15.72 -30.29 4.77
N GLU A 225 16.09 -30.08 3.49
CA GLU A 225 15.91 -31.07 2.40
C GLU A 225 16.62 -32.40 2.72
N ALA A 226 17.86 -32.31 3.18
CA ALA A 226 18.62 -33.50 3.59
C ALA A 226 17.98 -34.19 4.81
N ALA A 227 17.27 -33.46 5.66
CA ALA A 227 16.51 -34.01 6.78
C ALA A 227 15.13 -34.57 6.39
N GLY A 228 14.76 -34.52 5.09
CA GLY A 228 13.51 -35.09 4.57
C GLY A 228 12.29 -34.18 4.65
N ALA A 229 12.46 -32.86 4.85
CA ALA A 229 11.35 -31.90 4.81
C ALA A 229 10.86 -31.72 3.38
N ASP A 230 9.52 -31.63 3.21
CA ASP A 230 8.89 -31.29 1.93
C ASP A 230 8.70 -29.78 1.83
N PHE A 231 9.13 -29.19 0.71
CA PHE A 231 9.16 -27.74 0.50
C PHE A 231 8.23 -27.25 -0.60
N ASP A 232 7.24 -28.04 -1.01
CA ASP A 232 6.29 -27.57 -2.02
C ASP A 232 5.55 -26.27 -1.58
N GLU A 233 5.38 -26.07 -0.29
CA GLU A 233 4.82 -24.82 0.27
C GLU A 233 5.76 -23.61 0.12
N LEU A 234 7.09 -23.80 0.09
CA LEU A 234 8.05 -22.71 -0.13
C LEU A 234 8.07 -22.16 -1.57
N LYS A 235 7.46 -22.88 -2.50
CA LYS A 235 7.31 -22.45 -3.90
C LYS A 235 6.23 -21.39 -4.08
N ARG A 236 5.33 -21.24 -3.10
CA ARG A 236 4.19 -20.33 -3.14
C ARG A 236 4.35 -19.27 -2.08
N VAL A 237 4.10 -18.03 -2.47
CA VAL A 237 4.16 -16.89 -1.57
C VAL A 237 2.82 -16.15 -1.59
N GLU A 238 2.28 -15.89 -0.42
CA GLU A 238 1.14 -14.98 -0.29
C GLU A 238 1.60 -13.55 -0.63
N PHE A 239 0.85 -12.90 -1.51
CA PHE A 239 1.08 -11.52 -1.91
C PHE A 239 -0.26 -10.81 -2.09
N TYR A 240 -0.45 -9.71 -1.40
CA TYR A 240 -1.70 -8.96 -1.40
C TYR A 240 -1.55 -7.63 -2.14
N SER A 241 -2.60 -7.17 -2.80
CA SER A 241 -2.67 -5.86 -3.44
C SER A 241 -3.35 -4.84 -2.53
N SER A 242 -2.96 -3.57 -2.69
CA SER A 242 -3.55 -2.46 -1.94
C SER A 242 -3.46 -1.15 -2.70
N HIS A 243 -4.42 -0.26 -2.48
CA HIS A 243 -4.40 1.12 -2.97
C HIS A 243 -5.23 2.06 -2.10
N GLU A 244 -5.08 3.38 -2.30
CA GLU A 244 -5.97 4.37 -1.70
C GLU A 244 -7.36 4.27 -2.32
N GLY A 245 -8.36 3.99 -1.51
CA GLY A 245 -9.76 3.95 -1.98
C GLY A 245 -10.29 5.36 -2.18
N LEU A 246 -9.74 6.07 -3.16
CA LEU A 246 -9.96 7.49 -3.37
C LEU A 246 -11.19 7.81 -4.21
N LEU A 247 -11.38 7.07 -5.32
CA LEU A 247 -12.42 7.36 -6.31
C LEU A 247 -13.66 6.50 -6.07
N MET A 248 -14.71 7.11 -5.52
CA MET A 248 -15.94 6.37 -5.22
C MET A 248 -16.64 5.82 -6.48
N ASP A 249 -16.50 6.50 -7.62
CA ASP A 249 -17.02 6.02 -8.92
C ASP A 249 -16.27 4.78 -9.45
N TYR A 250 -15.12 4.43 -8.87
CA TYR A 250 -14.40 3.18 -9.11
C TYR A 250 -14.65 2.15 -8.00
N GLU A 251 -14.57 2.57 -6.72
CA GLU A 251 -14.66 1.64 -5.60
C GLU A 251 -16.07 1.07 -5.41
N ARG A 252 -17.12 1.90 -5.58
CA ARG A 252 -18.50 1.46 -5.42
C ARG A 252 -18.92 0.38 -6.43
N PRO A 253 -18.71 0.53 -7.74
CA PRO A 253 -19.03 -0.52 -8.70
C PRO A 253 -18.17 -1.77 -8.57
N MET A 254 -16.99 -1.69 -7.97
CA MET A 254 -16.13 -2.83 -7.64
C MET A 254 -16.52 -3.55 -6.34
N THR A 255 -17.48 -3.03 -5.57
CA THR A 255 -17.97 -3.68 -4.36
C THR A 255 -19.01 -4.74 -4.69
N ARG A 256 -18.83 -5.96 -4.15
CA ARG A 256 -19.67 -7.13 -4.37
C ARG A 256 -20.20 -7.66 -3.04
N ILE A 257 -21.37 -8.28 -3.11
CA ILE A 257 -21.90 -9.04 -1.98
C ILE A 257 -21.40 -10.47 -2.08
N ASP A 258 -20.74 -10.95 -1.04
CA ASP A 258 -20.33 -12.36 -0.96
C ASP A 258 -21.58 -13.25 -0.84
N SER A 259 -21.75 -14.16 -1.78
CA SER A 259 -22.93 -15.03 -1.84
C SER A 259 -23.03 -16.03 -0.69
N ARG A 260 -21.98 -16.24 0.07
CA ARG A 260 -21.96 -17.15 1.23
C ARG A 260 -22.44 -16.45 2.51
N THR A 261 -22.14 -15.16 2.65
CA THR A 261 -22.34 -14.43 3.91
C THR A 261 -23.32 -13.25 3.80
N GLY A 262 -23.66 -12.82 2.59
CA GLY A 262 -24.44 -11.60 2.35
C GLY A 262 -23.68 -10.31 2.65
N THR A 263 -22.37 -10.37 2.93
CA THR A 263 -21.55 -9.25 3.37
C THR A 263 -20.90 -8.54 2.18
N PRO A 264 -20.82 -7.19 2.19
CA PRO A 264 -20.15 -6.43 1.14
C PRO A 264 -18.63 -6.51 1.25
N TYR A 265 -17.96 -6.87 0.16
CA TYR A 265 -16.52 -6.75 -0.02
C TYR A 265 -16.21 -5.84 -1.20
N ASN A 266 -15.27 -4.91 -1.03
CA ASN A 266 -14.67 -4.27 -2.18
C ASN A 266 -13.68 -5.24 -2.81
N THR A 267 -13.84 -5.49 -4.09
CA THR A 267 -13.06 -6.49 -4.84
C THR A 267 -12.02 -5.86 -5.77
N SER A 268 -11.75 -4.55 -5.62
CA SER A 268 -10.71 -3.86 -6.38
C SER A 268 -9.30 -4.19 -5.85
N ALA A 269 -9.16 -4.45 -4.54
CA ALA A 269 -7.94 -4.90 -3.89
C ALA A 269 -8.24 -5.63 -2.57
N HIS A 270 -7.25 -6.32 -2.01
CA HIS A 270 -7.36 -7.00 -0.72
C HIS A 270 -7.45 -6.00 0.44
N PHE A 271 -6.70 -4.90 0.35
CA PHE A 271 -6.59 -3.86 1.36
C PHE A 271 -6.75 -2.48 0.74
N LEU A 272 -7.55 -1.63 1.37
CA LEU A 272 -7.77 -0.26 0.95
C LEU A 272 -7.42 0.69 2.10
N TRP A 273 -6.91 1.88 1.79
CA TRP A 273 -6.74 2.88 2.85
C TRP A 273 -7.47 4.19 2.55
N ILE A 274 -7.83 4.87 3.63
CA ILE A 274 -8.36 6.23 3.63
C ILE A 274 -7.18 7.18 3.81
N GLY A 275 -7.02 8.14 2.89
CA GLY A 275 -5.99 9.16 2.95
C GLY A 275 -6.23 10.20 4.04
N GLU A 276 -5.18 10.93 4.43
CA GLU A 276 -5.25 12.01 5.42
C GLU A 276 -6.30 13.09 5.07
N ARG A 277 -6.51 13.36 3.78
CA ARG A 277 -7.42 14.39 3.28
C ARG A 277 -8.88 13.93 3.15
N THR A 278 -9.13 12.64 3.33
CA THR A 278 -10.45 12.02 3.07
C THR A 278 -11.02 11.29 4.28
N ARG A 279 -10.39 11.41 5.46
CA ARG A 279 -10.78 10.72 6.69
C ARG A 279 -11.74 11.51 7.61
N ASP A 280 -12.37 12.55 7.12
CA ASP A 280 -13.39 13.27 7.89
C ASP A 280 -14.58 12.34 8.20
N LEU A 281 -14.99 12.32 9.46
CA LEU A 281 -15.93 11.33 10.01
C LEU A 281 -17.32 11.33 9.37
N ASP A 282 -17.80 12.51 8.98
CA ASP A 282 -19.11 12.76 8.39
C ASP A 282 -19.08 12.82 6.85
N HIS A 283 -17.96 12.40 6.24
CA HIS A 283 -17.77 12.43 4.80
C HIS A 283 -17.92 11.03 4.15
N ALA A 284 -18.08 11.07 2.85
CA ALA A 284 -18.38 9.93 1.99
C ALA A 284 -17.40 8.74 2.12
N HIS A 285 -16.09 9.00 2.24
CA HIS A 285 -15.11 7.93 2.32
C HIS A 285 -15.27 7.10 3.60
N VAL A 286 -15.38 7.75 4.75
CA VAL A 286 -15.55 7.04 6.03
C VAL A 286 -16.87 6.28 6.04
N ASP A 287 -17.98 6.90 5.54
CA ASP A 287 -19.27 6.22 5.44
C ASP A 287 -19.23 4.98 4.53
N PHE A 288 -18.56 5.06 3.38
CA PHE A 288 -18.41 3.93 2.49
C PHE A 288 -17.58 2.80 3.11
N PHE A 289 -16.42 3.15 3.69
CA PHE A 289 -15.48 2.17 4.24
C PHE A 289 -16.04 1.41 5.44
N ARG A 290 -16.86 2.01 6.27
CA ARG A 290 -17.51 1.28 7.38
C ARG A 290 -18.46 0.17 6.92
N ARG A 291 -18.89 0.20 5.66
CA ARG A 291 -19.89 -0.73 5.10
C ARG A 291 -19.28 -1.91 4.36
N ILE A 292 -17.98 -1.89 4.09
CA ILE A 292 -17.28 -3.01 3.44
C ILE A 292 -16.50 -3.81 4.47
N ARG A 293 -16.29 -5.10 4.20
CA ARG A 293 -15.66 -6.04 5.12
C ARG A 293 -14.13 -6.05 5.05
N ASN A 294 -13.53 -5.44 4.02
CA ASN A 294 -12.08 -5.38 3.83
C ASN A 294 -11.37 -4.80 5.06
N PRO A 295 -10.15 -5.25 5.39
CA PRO A 295 -9.30 -4.52 6.32
C PRO A 295 -9.00 -3.13 5.76
N ILE A 296 -8.94 -2.13 6.64
CA ILE A 296 -8.86 -0.71 6.28
C ILE A 296 -7.59 -0.09 6.86
N GLY A 297 -6.81 0.58 6.00
CA GLY A 297 -5.77 1.51 6.41
C GLY A 297 -6.33 2.91 6.65
N ILE A 298 -5.78 3.63 7.63
CA ILE A 298 -6.14 5.02 7.90
C ILE A 298 -4.85 5.81 8.07
N LYS A 299 -4.64 6.81 7.22
CA LYS A 299 -3.46 7.70 7.34
C LYS A 299 -3.63 8.65 8.52
N LEU A 300 -2.62 8.70 9.39
CA LEU A 300 -2.58 9.59 10.55
C LEU A 300 -1.38 10.54 10.44
N GLY A 301 -1.65 11.82 10.26
CA GLY A 301 -0.62 12.87 10.26
C GLY A 301 -0.39 13.46 11.66
N PRO A 302 0.57 14.40 11.80
CA PRO A 302 0.98 14.94 13.10
C PRO A 302 -0.11 15.76 13.81
N SER A 303 -1.16 16.18 13.11
CA SER A 303 -2.31 16.87 13.69
C SER A 303 -3.41 15.95 14.22
N THR A 304 -3.23 14.64 14.15
CA THR A 304 -4.21 13.66 14.64
C THR A 304 -4.26 13.71 16.15
N THR A 305 -5.46 13.81 16.72
CA THR A 305 -5.67 13.77 18.18
C THR A 305 -6.19 12.41 18.62
N PRO A 306 -6.00 12.04 19.90
CA PRO A 306 -6.59 10.83 20.49
C PRO A 306 -8.10 10.73 20.27
N GLU A 307 -8.85 11.82 20.43
CA GLU A 307 -10.31 11.86 20.27
C GLU A 307 -10.72 11.61 18.80
N THR A 308 -9.93 12.09 17.83
CA THR A 308 -10.16 11.81 16.41
C THR A 308 -9.90 10.33 16.10
N MET A 309 -8.84 9.77 16.67
CA MET A 309 -8.48 8.36 16.51
C MET A 309 -9.57 7.45 17.10
N GLU A 310 -10.05 7.73 18.31
CA GLU A 310 -11.13 6.99 18.96
C GLU A 310 -12.40 6.96 18.11
N LYS A 311 -12.86 8.13 17.64
CA LYS A 311 -14.03 8.25 16.78
C LYS A 311 -13.89 7.50 15.45
N LEU A 312 -12.69 7.46 14.87
CA LEU A 312 -12.42 6.67 13.67
C LEU A 312 -12.57 5.17 13.95
N ILE A 313 -12.10 4.70 15.11
CA ILE A 313 -12.28 3.32 15.52
C ILE A 313 -13.77 3.02 15.73
N ASP A 314 -14.51 3.88 16.46
CA ASP A 314 -15.93 3.69 16.74
C ASP A 314 -16.78 3.57 15.47
N VAL A 315 -16.46 4.36 14.46
CA VAL A 315 -17.20 4.37 13.18
C VAL A 315 -16.80 3.22 12.27
N LEU A 316 -15.50 2.91 12.15
CA LEU A 316 -14.98 1.97 11.15
C LEU A 316 -14.84 0.55 11.66
N ASP A 317 -14.78 0.37 12.98
CA ASP A 317 -14.62 -0.92 13.66
C ASP A 317 -15.44 -0.97 14.97
N PRO A 318 -16.77 -0.84 14.92
CA PRO A 318 -17.60 -0.84 16.12
C PRO A 318 -17.52 -2.15 16.91
N ASP A 319 -17.23 -3.25 16.23
CA ASP A 319 -17.12 -4.59 16.81
C ASP A 319 -15.73 -4.92 17.33
N ARG A 320 -14.76 -3.98 17.19
CA ARG A 320 -13.36 -4.14 17.65
C ARG A 320 -12.69 -5.41 17.12
N GLU A 321 -12.89 -5.70 15.82
CA GLU A 321 -12.39 -6.91 15.19
C GLU A 321 -10.87 -6.84 14.95
N PRO A 322 -10.08 -7.80 15.46
CA PRO A 322 -8.65 -7.83 15.18
C PRO A 322 -8.35 -7.87 13.68
N GLY A 323 -7.38 -7.06 13.24
CA GLY A 323 -6.98 -6.96 11.85
C GLY A 323 -7.89 -6.11 10.95
N ARG A 324 -8.94 -5.50 11.52
CA ARG A 324 -9.85 -4.60 10.79
C ARG A 324 -9.18 -3.26 10.48
N ILE A 325 -8.58 -2.62 11.47
CA ILE A 325 -7.96 -1.29 11.33
C ILE A 325 -6.44 -1.40 11.34
N THR A 326 -5.82 -0.70 10.39
CA THR A 326 -4.40 -0.41 10.34
C THR A 326 -4.17 1.10 10.35
N PHE A 327 -3.57 1.64 11.40
CA PHE A 327 -3.13 3.03 11.42
C PHE A 327 -1.79 3.17 10.71
N ILE A 328 -1.76 4.03 9.71
CA ILE A 328 -0.58 4.31 8.91
C ILE A 328 -0.10 5.71 9.26
N THR A 329 0.87 5.81 10.18
CA THR A 329 1.41 7.08 10.66
C THR A 329 2.30 7.70 9.61
N ARG A 330 2.19 9.02 9.43
CA ARG A 330 3.00 9.81 8.49
C ARG A 330 3.36 11.16 9.12
N MET A 331 4.22 11.11 10.12
CA MET A 331 4.48 12.23 11.02
C MET A 331 5.62 13.14 10.52
N GLY A 332 6.61 12.58 9.84
CA GLY A 332 7.89 13.22 9.53
C GLY A 332 8.94 13.01 10.64
N ALA A 333 10.20 12.89 10.24
CA ALA A 333 11.32 12.59 11.12
C ALA A 333 11.42 13.58 12.30
N GLY A 334 11.25 14.89 12.01
CA GLY A 334 11.33 15.94 13.02
C GLY A 334 10.16 15.99 14.01
N THR A 335 9.11 15.22 13.81
CA THR A 335 7.85 15.35 14.58
C THR A 335 7.41 14.04 15.23
N ILE A 336 7.79 12.89 14.70
CA ILE A 336 7.26 11.59 15.12
C ILE A 336 7.41 11.29 16.60
N ARG A 337 8.55 11.68 17.19
CA ARG A 337 8.87 11.44 18.60
C ARG A 337 7.99 12.22 19.57
N ASP A 338 7.35 13.31 19.10
CA ASP A 338 6.43 14.12 19.88
C ASP A 338 4.97 13.80 19.57
N ALA A 339 4.65 13.56 18.28
CA ALA A 339 3.27 13.39 17.83
C ALA A 339 2.71 11.98 18.02
N LEU A 340 3.54 10.93 17.95
CA LEU A 340 3.08 9.55 18.03
C LEU A 340 2.80 9.09 19.50
N PRO A 341 3.64 9.40 20.51
CA PRO A 341 3.45 8.89 21.87
C PRO A 341 2.07 9.16 22.48
N PRO A 342 1.45 10.35 22.33
CA PRO A 342 0.10 10.59 22.85
C PRO A 342 -0.96 9.64 22.28
N LEU A 343 -0.84 9.26 21.00
CA LEU A 343 -1.75 8.33 20.35
C LEU A 343 -1.55 6.89 20.87
N LEU A 344 -0.28 6.48 21.06
CA LEU A 344 0.05 5.18 21.61
C LEU A 344 -0.35 5.03 23.08
N GLU A 345 -0.33 6.11 23.83
CA GLU A 345 -0.81 6.07 25.21
C GLU A 345 -2.34 5.99 25.26
N ALA A 346 -3.02 6.78 24.42
CA ALA A 346 -4.48 6.80 24.38
C ALA A 346 -5.08 5.46 23.94
N ILE A 347 -4.47 4.77 22.95
CA ILE A 347 -5.01 3.49 22.44
C ILE A 347 -5.13 2.42 23.52
N LYS A 348 -4.34 2.48 24.57
CA LYS A 348 -4.38 1.52 25.67
C LYS A 348 -5.71 1.57 26.46
N SER A 349 -6.43 2.70 26.38
CA SER A 349 -7.74 2.88 27.03
C SER A 349 -8.92 2.55 26.09
N PHE A 350 -8.64 2.36 24.80
CA PHE A 350 -9.67 2.08 23.81
C PHE A 350 -9.79 0.57 23.62
N ASP A 351 -10.72 -0.11 23.97
CA ASP A 351 -10.87 -1.57 23.78
C ASP A 351 -10.70 -1.99 22.30
N ALA A 352 -9.50 -1.75 21.76
CA ALA A 352 -9.16 -1.97 20.34
C ALA A 352 -7.68 -2.32 20.17
N THR A 353 -7.39 -3.19 19.22
CA THR A 353 -6.01 -3.61 18.88
C THR A 353 -5.73 -3.35 17.39
N PRO A 354 -5.56 -2.08 16.98
CA PRO A 354 -5.22 -1.77 15.59
C PRO A 354 -3.78 -2.18 15.30
N LEU A 355 -3.52 -2.49 14.03
CA LEU A 355 -2.16 -2.62 13.53
C LEU A 355 -1.54 -1.23 13.35
N TRP A 356 -0.32 -1.02 13.85
CA TRP A 356 0.44 0.21 13.67
C TRP A 356 1.50 0.04 12.58
N VAL A 357 1.53 0.96 11.64
CA VAL A 357 2.44 0.97 10.48
C VAL A 357 2.99 2.38 10.31
N THR A 358 4.28 2.53 10.02
CA THR A 358 4.83 3.85 9.68
C THR A 358 4.95 4.04 8.16
N ASP A 359 4.58 5.22 7.69
CA ASP A 359 4.82 5.74 6.35
C ASP A 359 5.85 6.87 6.42
N PRO A 360 7.14 6.55 6.34
CA PRO A 360 8.19 7.55 6.48
C PRO A 360 8.40 8.37 5.20
N MET A 361 7.52 8.21 4.20
CA MET A 361 7.65 8.88 2.91
C MET A 361 6.92 10.23 2.90
N HIS A 362 5.64 10.24 3.33
CA HIS A 362 4.76 11.39 3.11
C HIS A 362 4.96 12.54 4.12
N GLY A 363 5.69 12.33 5.21
CA GLY A 363 6.09 13.37 6.15
C GLY A 363 7.41 14.07 5.80
N ASN A 364 8.24 13.49 4.90
CA ASN A 364 9.62 13.89 4.64
C ASN A 364 9.85 14.40 3.21
N GLY A 365 8.78 14.84 2.53
CA GLY A 365 8.90 15.44 1.20
C GLY A 365 9.50 16.84 1.25
N LEU A 366 10.44 17.13 0.35
CA LEU A 366 11.01 18.46 0.13
C LEU A 366 11.11 18.77 -1.36
N THR A 367 11.33 20.04 -1.70
CA THR A 367 11.60 20.47 -3.07
C THR A 367 12.97 21.11 -3.11
N THR A 368 13.81 20.68 -4.04
CA THR A 368 15.15 21.26 -4.24
C THR A 368 15.06 22.66 -4.85
N PRO A 369 16.13 23.49 -4.76
CA PRO A 369 16.20 24.76 -5.48
C PRO A 369 16.04 24.63 -7.00
N THR A 370 16.36 23.46 -7.56
CA THR A 370 16.16 23.14 -8.99
C THR A 370 14.75 22.71 -9.35
N GLY A 371 13.82 22.66 -8.36
CA GLY A 371 12.41 22.35 -8.57
C GLY A 371 12.05 20.86 -8.50
N TYR A 372 13.00 19.96 -8.31
CA TYR A 372 12.70 18.54 -8.12
C TYR A 372 12.13 18.28 -6.74
N LYS A 373 11.03 17.56 -6.66
CA LYS A 373 10.57 16.95 -5.43
C LYS A 373 11.52 15.82 -5.05
N THR A 374 11.87 15.69 -3.78
CA THR A 374 12.73 14.62 -3.30
C THR A 374 12.46 14.32 -1.83
N ARG A 375 13.16 13.34 -1.29
CA ARG A 375 13.24 12.99 0.14
C ARG A 375 14.69 12.70 0.48
N ARG A 376 15.10 13.03 1.70
CA ARG A 376 16.38 12.55 2.21
C ARG A 376 16.20 11.15 2.77
N PHE A 377 16.97 10.20 2.32
CA PHE A 377 16.93 8.82 2.83
C PHE A 377 17.17 8.78 4.34
N ASP A 378 18.04 9.63 4.85
CA ASP A 378 18.31 9.73 6.29
C ASP A 378 17.06 10.15 7.08
N ASP A 379 16.23 11.06 6.56
CA ASP A 379 14.97 11.46 7.20
C ASP A 379 13.95 10.30 7.19
N VAL A 380 13.92 9.51 6.10
CA VAL A 380 13.09 8.30 6.02
C VAL A 380 13.51 7.30 7.10
N VAL A 381 14.80 7.06 7.24
CA VAL A 381 15.37 6.17 8.27
C VAL A 381 15.11 6.69 9.67
N ASP A 382 15.24 8.00 9.90
CA ASP A 382 15.06 8.60 11.23
C ASP A 382 13.59 8.55 11.67
N GLU A 383 12.61 8.75 10.75
CA GLU A 383 11.18 8.54 11.07
C GLU A 383 10.91 7.10 11.45
N VAL A 384 11.49 6.11 10.75
CA VAL A 384 11.36 4.70 11.11
C VAL A 384 11.92 4.44 12.51
N LYS A 385 13.13 4.93 12.83
CA LYS A 385 13.71 4.79 14.17
C LYS A 385 12.82 5.41 15.24
N GLY A 386 12.32 6.63 15.01
CA GLY A 386 11.39 7.32 15.92
C GLY A 386 10.11 6.55 16.15
N PHE A 387 9.58 5.87 15.13
CA PHE A 387 8.43 4.99 15.25
C PHE A 387 8.71 3.82 16.20
N PHE A 388 9.81 3.11 16.01
CA PHE A 388 10.20 2.00 16.90
C PHE A 388 10.51 2.46 18.32
N GLU A 389 11.17 3.60 18.50
CA GLU A 389 11.47 4.20 19.80
C GLU A 389 10.19 4.54 20.56
N ALA A 390 9.21 5.17 19.92
CA ALA A 390 7.93 5.51 20.51
C ALA A 390 7.16 4.27 20.97
N HIS A 391 7.10 3.23 20.12
CA HIS A 391 6.45 1.97 20.47
C HIS A 391 7.12 1.26 21.64
N ARG A 392 8.45 1.18 21.66
CA ARG A 392 9.18 0.60 22.80
C ARG A 392 8.91 1.36 24.11
N ALA A 393 8.93 2.68 24.05
CA ALA A 393 8.64 3.52 25.22
C ALA A 393 7.20 3.33 25.72
N ALA A 394 6.24 3.19 24.81
CA ALA A 394 4.83 2.98 25.14
C ALA A 394 4.49 1.53 25.51
N GLY A 395 5.36 0.55 25.26
CA GLY A 395 5.05 -0.87 25.44
C GLY A 395 3.99 -1.38 24.43
N THR A 396 3.93 -0.79 23.23
CA THR A 396 3.06 -1.20 22.12
C THR A 396 3.90 -1.82 21.00
N HIS A 397 3.26 -2.41 19.97
CA HIS A 397 3.98 -3.13 18.93
C HIS A 397 4.09 -2.33 17.62
N PRO A 398 5.32 -2.12 17.06
CA PRO A 398 5.54 -1.53 15.74
C PRO A 398 5.31 -2.59 14.66
N GLY A 399 4.09 -2.65 14.11
CA GLY A 399 3.62 -3.80 13.33
C GLY A 399 3.94 -3.76 11.84
N GLY A 400 4.49 -2.66 11.28
CA GLY A 400 4.79 -2.63 9.86
C GLY A 400 5.39 -1.32 9.32
N ILE A 401 5.73 -1.37 8.01
CA ILE A 401 6.15 -0.21 7.22
C ILE A 401 5.34 -0.10 5.94
N HIS A 402 5.09 1.15 5.49
CA HIS A 402 4.38 1.51 4.27
C HIS A 402 5.27 2.47 3.46
N VAL A 403 5.82 2.02 2.33
CA VAL A 403 6.86 2.78 1.61
C VAL A 403 6.55 2.94 0.12
N GLU A 404 6.88 4.10 -0.43
CA GLU A 404 6.88 4.33 -1.87
C GLU A 404 8.23 3.90 -2.45
N LEU A 405 8.20 2.87 -3.28
CA LEU A 405 9.39 2.26 -3.88
C LEU A 405 9.16 1.81 -5.32
N THR A 406 10.24 1.65 -6.04
CA THR A 406 10.29 0.97 -7.34
C THR A 406 11.37 -0.11 -7.33
N GLY A 407 11.30 -1.02 -8.29
CA GLY A 407 12.36 -2.01 -8.51
C GLY A 407 13.45 -1.55 -9.49
N ASP A 408 13.37 -0.31 -9.94
CA ASP A 408 14.28 0.28 -10.91
C ASP A 408 15.31 1.18 -10.21
N ASP A 409 16.45 1.44 -10.87
CA ASP A 409 17.55 2.27 -10.34
C ASP A 409 17.28 3.76 -10.59
N VAL A 410 16.16 4.26 -10.07
CA VAL A 410 15.83 5.69 -10.15
C VAL A 410 16.66 6.52 -9.18
N THR A 411 16.82 7.82 -9.50
CA THR A 411 17.56 8.79 -8.66
C THR A 411 16.60 9.82 -8.06
N GLU A 412 15.50 9.38 -7.44
CA GLU A 412 14.43 10.27 -6.97
C GLU A 412 14.58 10.72 -5.51
N CYS A 413 15.26 9.93 -4.66
CA CYS A 413 15.52 10.23 -3.26
C CYS A 413 17.01 10.45 -3.01
N LEU A 414 17.35 11.50 -2.25
CA LEU A 414 18.74 11.86 -1.89
C LEU A 414 19.32 10.89 -0.87
N GLY A 415 20.63 10.62 -0.97
CA GLY A 415 21.37 9.81 0.00
C GLY A 415 21.28 8.32 -0.28
N GLY A 416 21.40 7.54 0.78
CA GLY A 416 21.58 6.09 0.71
C GLY A 416 23.00 5.69 0.33
N SER A 417 23.26 4.39 0.24
CA SER A 417 24.60 3.85 -0.07
C SER A 417 25.13 4.24 -1.46
N GLU A 418 24.26 4.65 -2.36
CA GLU A 418 24.62 5.17 -3.68
C GLU A 418 24.97 6.66 -3.67
N MET A 419 24.83 7.34 -2.52
CA MET A 419 25.18 8.75 -2.29
C MET A 419 24.53 9.69 -3.32
N ILE A 420 23.27 9.44 -3.69
CA ILE A 420 22.52 10.29 -4.62
C ILE A 420 22.46 11.72 -4.06
N ASP A 421 22.91 12.69 -4.85
CA ASP A 421 22.94 14.12 -4.51
C ASP A 421 21.99 14.92 -5.43
N GLU A 422 21.88 16.24 -5.20
CA GLU A 422 21.00 17.10 -5.99
C GLU A 422 21.41 17.18 -7.47
N ALA A 423 22.69 16.99 -7.80
CA ALA A 423 23.17 17.03 -9.18
C ALA A 423 22.77 15.75 -9.96
N THR A 424 22.65 14.64 -9.26
CA THR A 424 22.29 13.34 -9.85
C THR A 424 20.79 13.07 -9.93
N LEU A 425 19.94 13.83 -9.21
CA LEU A 425 18.48 13.64 -9.23
C LEU A 425 17.90 13.61 -10.65
N ALA A 426 18.33 14.51 -11.53
CA ALA A 426 17.82 14.60 -12.90
C ALA A 426 18.23 13.43 -13.79
N THR A 427 19.19 12.59 -13.38
CA THR A 427 19.78 11.54 -14.22
C THR A 427 18.76 10.47 -14.56
N ARG A 428 17.94 10.07 -13.58
CA ARG A 428 16.89 9.07 -13.75
C ARG A 428 15.70 9.34 -12.83
N TYR A 429 15.09 10.51 -12.97
CA TYR A 429 13.88 10.90 -12.25
C TYR A 429 12.66 10.52 -13.09
N GLU A 430 11.95 9.46 -12.73
CA GLU A 430 10.86 8.87 -13.54
C GLU A 430 9.47 9.06 -12.92
N SER A 431 9.38 9.43 -11.63
CA SER A 431 8.09 9.59 -10.96
C SER A 431 7.30 10.77 -11.52
N LEU A 432 6.03 10.55 -11.85
CA LEU A 432 5.09 11.60 -12.26
C LEU A 432 4.46 12.35 -11.07
N CYS A 433 4.66 11.85 -9.85
CA CYS A 433 4.05 12.40 -8.63
C CYS A 433 5.11 12.68 -7.55
N ASP A 434 5.26 11.77 -6.59
CA ASP A 434 6.20 11.93 -5.49
C ASP A 434 7.39 10.95 -5.65
N PRO A 435 8.59 11.30 -5.17
CA PRO A 435 9.80 10.51 -5.32
C PRO A 435 9.70 9.16 -4.60
N ARG A 436 10.30 8.12 -5.17
CA ARG A 436 10.30 6.75 -4.68
C ARG A 436 11.71 6.33 -4.29
N LEU A 437 11.80 5.42 -3.32
CA LEU A 437 13.05 4.71 -3.07
C LEU A 437 13.35 3.80 -4.27
N ASN A 438 14.59 3.77 -4.71
CA ASN A 438 15.04 2.81 -5.70
C ASN A 438 15.25 1.42 -5.06
N HIS A 439 15.63 0.43 -5.86
CA HIS A 439 15.85 -0.94 -5.39
C HIS A 439 16.88 -1.00 -4.25
N MET A 440 18.00 -0.26 -4.35
CA MET A 440 19.08 -0.32 -3.37
C MET A 440 18.69 0.35 -2.05
N GLN A 441 18.11 1.55 -2.10
CA GLN A 441 17.58 2.23 -0.92
C GLN A 441 16.50 1.41 -0.22
N SER A 442 15.68 0.68 -0.98
CA SER A 442 14.65 -0.21 -0.43
C SER A 442 15.27 -1.37 0.36
N LEU A 443 16.30 -2.00 -0.16
CA LEU A 443 17.03 -3.07 0.57
C LEU A 443 17.76 -2.54 1.80
N GLU A 444 18.40 -1.38 1.69
CA GLU A 444 19.07 -0.74 2.81
C GLU A 444 18.07 -0.42 3.94
N LEU A 445 16.91 0.12 3.60
CA LEU A 445 15.83 0.35 4.56
C LEU A 445 15.36 -0.96 5.22
N ALA A 446 15.23 -2.06 4.46
CA ALA A 446 14.84 -3.35 5.02
C ALA A 446 15.85 -3.87 6.05
N PHE A 447 17.17 -3.71 5.83
CA PHE A 447 18.18 -4.07 6.81
C PHE A 447 18.09 -3.22 8.08
N LEU A 448 17.87 -1.92 7.94
CA LEU A 448 17.72 -1.01 9.09
C LEU A 448 16.47 -1.36 9.91
N VAL A 449 15.33 -1.66 9.25
CA VAL A 449 14.11 -2.10 9.93
C VAL A 449 14.34 -3.45 10.64
N ALA A 450 15.04 -4.39 10.00
CA ALA A 450 15.37 -5.68 10.62
C ALA A 450 16.24 -5.52 11.88
N GLU A 451 17.17 -4.56 11.88
CA GLU A 451 17.97 -4.20 13.06
C GLU A 451 17.12 -3.61 14.18
N GLU A 452 16.13 -2.75 13.87
CA GLU A 452 15.21 -2.21 14.87
C GLU A 452 14.27 -3.28 15.45
N LEU A 453 13.79 -4.22 14.62
CA LEU A 453 13.01 -5.37 15.09
C LEU A 453 13.80 -6.30 16.00
N GLY A 454 15.09 -6.48 15.76
CA GLY A 454 15.97 -7.29 16.62
C GLY A 454 16.30 -6.66 17.97
N LYS A 455 15.95 -5.37 18.21
CA LYS A 455 16.11 -4.67 19.49
C LYS A 455 14.83 -4.70 20.35
N ALA A 456 13.73 -5.19 19.79
CA ALA A 456 12.40 -5.16 20.42
C ALA A 456 12.18 -6.31 21.42
#